data_4117b745b8998f2098c213e796810cf0
#
_entry.id   4117b745b8998f2098c213e796810cf0
#
_cell.length_a   1.000
_cell.length_b   1.000
_cell.length_c   1.000
_cell.angle_alpha   90.00
_cell.angle_beta   90.00
_cell.angle_gamma   90.00
#
_symmetry.space_group_name_H-M   'P 1'
#
loop_
_entity.id
_entity.type
_entity.pdbx_description
1 polymer ?
#
loop_
_entity_poly.entity_id
_entity_poly.type
_entity_poly.pdbx_seq_one_letter_code
_entity_poly.pdbx_strand_id
1 'polypeptide(L)'
;RQAKDVAGNHDRSEKAVRKVLASGAMPIILGGDHAIPIPVFRALENHGPITLVQVDAHIDWRDVFHGVSYGLSSVIRRASEMKHIKEIFQIGLRSAGSARPEEAQAAIDYGANLITDIELQEIGMKAILERIPDGQNYYLTIDADGVDPTIMPAVAGPAPGGVNYSQMRTLIQGLVKKGKVLGMDIVEITPAKDVNGITAITAGRFICNLIGTAVRAGYFKK
;
A
#
# COMPACT_ATOMS: atom_id res chain seq x y z
N ARG A 1 -4.73 -1.78 21.82
CA ARG A 1 -5.80 -1.79 20.81
C ARG A 1 -7.12 -2.18 21.48
N GLN A 2 -8.16 -1.37 21.35
CA GLN A 2 -9.51 -1.75 21.76
C GLN A 2 -10.24 -2.26 20.53
N ALA A 3 -10.47 -3.56 20.43
CA ALA A 3 -10.94 -4.24 19.22
C ALA A 3 -12.27 -3.71 18.65
N LYS A 4 -13.07 -3.01 19.45
CA LYS A 4 -14.36 -2.43 19.05
C LYS A 4 -14.35 -0.91 18.88
N ASP A 5 -13.20 -0.26 19.08
CA ASP A 5 -13.05 1.21 19.00
C ASP A 5 -12.30 1.58 17.73
N VAL A 6 -12.94 1.45 16.58
CA VAL A 6 -12.34 1.78 15.26
C VAL A 6 -11.90 3.23 15.21
N ALA A 7 -12.78 4.17 15.59
CA ALA A 7 -12.48 5.61 15.55
C ALA A 7 -11.30 5.97 16.46
N GLY A 8 -11.29 5.52 17.70
CA GLY A 8 -10.18 5.80 18.62
C GLY A 8 -8.88 5.09 18.20
N ASN A 9 -8.94 3.92 17.54
CA ASN A 9 -7.74 3.30 16.97
C ASN A 9 -7.18 4.14 15.83
N HIS A 10 -8.02 4.65 14.94
CA HIS A 10 -7.62 5.55 13.87
C HIS A 10 -6.99 6.84 14.42
N ASP A 11 -7.61 7.50 15.40
CA ASP A 11 -7.09 8.72 16.02
C ASP A 11 -5.72 8.51 16.66
N ARG A 12 -5.54 7.39 17.37
CA ARG A 12 -4.23 7.05 17.98
C ARG A 12 -3.16 6.79 16.92
N SER A 13 -3.50 6.09 15.84
CA SER A 13 -2.59 5.81 14.73
C SER A 13 -2.21 7.09 14.00
N GLU A 14 -3.17 7.95 13.69
CA GLU A 14 -2.93 9.24 13.04
C GLU A 14 -2.01 10.12 13.89
N LYS A 15 -2.28 10.25 15.19
CA LYS A 15 -1.44 11.02 16.14
C LYS A 15 -0.01 10.47 16.21
N ALA A 16 0.17 9.16 16.19
CA ALA A 16 1.48 8.54 16.19
C ALA A 16 2.26 8.85 14.90
N VAL A 17 1.61 8.74 13.74
CA VAL A 17 2.22 9.06 12.45
C VAL A 17 2.59 10.54 12.35
N ARG A 18 1.70 11.45 12.79
CA ARG A 18 2.00 12.89 12.83
C ARG A 18 3.24 13.21 13.68
N LYS A 19 3.45 12.50 14.81
CA LYS A 19 4.68 12.66 15.62
C LYS A 19 5.93 12.21 14.86
N VAL A 20 5.87 11.09 14.13
CA VAL A 20 6.98 10.60 13.31
C VAL A 20 7.31 11.63 12.23
N LEU A 21 6.30 12.11 11.50
CA LEU A 21 6.47 13.11 10.45
C LEU A 21 7.04 14.43 11.00
N ALA A 22 6.57 14.89 12.16
CA ALA A 22 7.06 16.11 12.82
C ALA A 22 8.53 16.03 13.25
N SER A 23 9.06 14.82 13.48
CA SER A 23 10.49 14.62 13.75
C SER A 23 11.36 14.60 12.48
N GLY A 24 10.77 14.75 11.29
CA GLY A 24 11.47 14.64 10.00
C GLY A 24 11.76 13.20 9.58
N ALA A 25 11.22 12.20 10.29
CA ALA A 25 11.40 10.79 9.96
C ALA A 25 10.35 10.29 8.96
N MET A 26 10.73 9.31 8.15
CA MET A 26 9.85 8.60 7.24
C MET A 26 9.09 7.50 8.01
N PRO A 27 7.76 7.52 8.08
CA PRO A 27 6.98 6.48 8.74
C PRO A 27 7.04 5.16 7.95
N ILE A 28 7.31 4.07 8.66
CA ILE A 28 7.17 2.71 8.17
C ILE A 28 6.24 1.99 9.13
N ILE A 29 5.09 1.56 8.62
CA ILE A 29 4.02 0.99 9.43
C ILE A 29 3.98 -0.53 9.18
N LEU A 30 3.91 -1.29 10.25
CA LEU A 30 3.75 -2.74 10.18
C LEU A 30 2.40 -3.14 10.76
N GLY A 31 1.66 -3.79 9.97
CA GLY A 31 0.61 -4.64 10.31
C GLY A 31 -0.68 -4.19 10.76
N GLY A 32 -1.50 -5.08 11.15
CA GLY A 32 -2.91 -5.08 11.24
C GLY A 32 -3.53 -5.35 9.88
N ASP A 33 -4.79 -5.09 9.79
CA ASP A 33 -5.57 -5.18 8.57
C ASP A 33 -5.35 -3.96 7.66
N HIS A 34 -5.82 -4.03 6.41
CA HIS A 34 -5.63 -2.96 5.44
C HIS A 34 -6.43 -1.68 5.73
N ALA A 35 -7.14 -1.57 6.89
CA ALA A 35 -7.71 -0.30 7.35
C ALA A 35 -6.65 0.61 8.01
N ILE A 36 -5.51 0.08 8.43
CA ILE A 36 -4.42 0.81 9.10
C ILE A 36 -3.90 2.00 8.30
N PRO A 37 -3.74 1.95 6.97
CA PRO A 37 -3.30 3.09 6.18
C PRO A 37 -4.26 4.28 6.17
N ILE A 38 -5.56 4.11 6.42
CA ILE A 38 -6.51 5.23 6.38
C ILE A 38 -6.08 6.40 7.28
N PRO A 39 -5.80 6.21 8.59
CA PRO A 39 -5.30 7.28 9.43
C PRO A 39 -3.89 7.76 9.06
N VAL A 40 -3.08 6.92 8.40
CA VAL A 40 -1.77 7.34 7.88
C VAL A 40 -1.95 8.34 6.76
N PHE A 41 -2.86 8.06 5.80
CA PHE A 41 -3.19 8.98 4.71
C PHE A 41 -3.69 10.32 5.25
N ARG A 42 -4.54 10.33 6.29
CA ARG A 42 -4.97 11.57 6.96
C ARG A 42 -3.79 12.35 7.54
N ALA A 43 -2.84 11.67 8.18
CA ALA A 43 -1.66 12.31 8.75
C ALA A 43 -0.78 13.01 7.71
N LEU A 44 -0.87 12.58 6.44
CA LEU A 44 -0.09 13.11 5.30
C LEU A 44 -0.76 14.32 4.62
N GLU A 45 -1.88 14.85 5.10
CA GLU A 45 -2.65 15.93 4.43
C GLU A 45 -1.83 17.17 4.07
N ASN A 46 -0.82 17.51 4.86
CA ASN A 46 0.06 18.66 4.63
C ASN A 46 1.34 18.32 3.85
N HIS A 47 1.43 17.11 3.29
CA HIS A 47 2.59 16.61 2.55
C HIS A 47 2.27 16.37 1.05
N GLY A 48 1.03 16.66 0.64
CA GLY A 48 0.56 16.45 -0.72
C GLY A 48 0.98 17.54 -1.71
N PRO A 49 0.72 17.36 -3.00
CA PRO A 49 -0.01 16.24 -3.61
C PRO A 49 0.74 14.89 -3.51
N ILE A 50 -0.02 13.82 -3.41
CA ILE A 50 0.51 12.46 -3.23
C ILE A 50 -0.03 11.55 -4.34
N THR A 51 0.85 10.78 -4.96
CA THR A 51 0.52 9.60 -5.75
C THR A 51 0.57 8.38 -4.84
N LEU A 52 -0.59 7.75 -4.61
CA LEU A 52 -0.71 6.53 -3.84
C LEU A 52 -0.43 5.33 -4.72
N VAL A 53 0.48 4.48 -4.30
CA VAL A 53 0.80 3.23 -4.98
C VAL A 53 0.42 2.07 -4.05
N GLN A 54 -0.54 1.25 -4.47
CA GLN A 54 -0.97 0.05 -3.76
C GLN A 54 -0.46 -1.19 -4.49
N VAL A 55 0.05 -2.15 -3.72
CA VAL A 55 0.28 -3.53 -4.17
C VAL A 55 -0.72 -4.41 -3.43
N ASP A 56 -1.62 -5.05 -4.16
CA ASP A 56 -2.76 -5.76 -3.57
C ASP A 56 -3.37 -6.73 -4.60
N ALA A 57 -3.94 -7.83 -4.14
CA ALA A 57 -4.79 -8.67 -4.96
C ALA A 57 -6.20 -8.08 -5.16
N HIS A 58 -6.59 -7.10 -4.34
CA HIS A 58 -7.92 -6.51 -4.25
C HIS A 58 -7.92 -5.02 -4.63
N ILE A 59 -9.09 -4.49 -5.04
CA ILE A 59 -9.23 -3.06 -5.34
C ILE A 59 -9.55 -2.20 -4.10
N ASP A 60 -10.03 -2.80 -3.02
CA ASP A 60 -10.37 -2.15 -1.75
C ASP A 60 -11.20 -0.87 -1.88
N TRP A 61 -12.21 -0.93 -2.76
CA TRP A 61 -13.04 0.22 -3.14
C TRP A 61 -14.44 0.20 -2.55
N ARG A 62 -14.68 -0.63 -1.52
CA ARG A 62 -15.99 -0.70 -0.86
C ARG A 62 -16.30 0.57 -0.09
N ASP A 63 -17.50 1.10 -0.27
CA ASP A 63 -17.97 2.22 0.55
C ASP A 63 -18.35 1.76 1.96
N VAL A 64 -19.19 0.74 2.05
CA VAL A 64 -19.61 0.12 3.32
C VAL A 64 -19.55 -1.39 3.20
N PHE A 65 -18.94 -2.06 4.17
CA PHE A 65 -18.93 -3.51 4.28
C PHE A 65 -19.37 -3.95 5.68
N HIS A 66 -20.46 -4.71 5.78
CA HIS A 66 -21.07 -5.10 7.05
C HIS A 66 -21.32 -3.93 8.02
N GLY A 67 -21.76 -2.78 7.49
CA GLY A 67 -22.00 -1.55 8.27
C GLY A 67 -20.74 -0.78 8.66
N VAL A 68 -19.56 -1.17 8.15
CA VAL A 68 -18.30 -0.52 8.44
C VAL A 68 -17.79 0.20 7.19
N SER A 69 -17.57 1.53 7.28
CA SER A 69 -17.05 2.38 6.19
C SER A 69 -15.53 2.55 6.24
N TYR A 70 -14.89 2.19 7.34
CA TYR A 70 -13.45 2.34 7.58
C TYR A 70 -12.81 0.99 7.88
N GLY A 71 -13.14 -0.01 7.05
CA GLY A 71 -12.60 -1.36 7.13
C GLY A 71 -11.52 -1.63 6.10
N LEU A 72 -10.95 -2.84 6.16
CA LEU A 72 -9.87 -3.29 5.27
C LEU A 72 -10.22 -3.17 3.77
N SER A 73 -11.47 -3.47 3.38
CA SER A 73 -11.92 -3.40 1.98
C SER A 73 -12.26 -1.98 1.50
N SER A 74 -12.06 -0.94 2.33
CA SER A 74 -12.46 0.45 2.04
C SER A 74 -11.28 1.42 1.98
N VAL A 75 -10.07 0.93 2.16
CA VAL A 75 -8.89 1.79 2.34
C VAL A 75 -8.67 2.71 1.15
N ILE A 76 -8.76 2.20 -0.07
CA ILE A 76 -8.53 2.99 -1.28
C ILE A 76 -9.73 3.89 -1.59
N ARG A 77 -10.95 3.42 -1.32
CA ARG A 77 -12.13 4.29 -1.38
C ARG A 77 -11.97 5.50 -0.45
N ARG A 78 -11.54 5.31 0.80
CA ARG A 78 -11.29 6.41 1.74
C ARG A 78 -10.14 7.31 1.29
N ALA A 79 -9.09 6.75 0.68
CA ALA A 79 -8.00 7.53 0.11
C ALA A 79 -8.48 8.44 -1.02
N SER A 80 -9.34 7.95 -1.92
CA SER A 80 -9.86 8.71 -3.06
C SER A 80 -10.69 9.95 -2.66
N GLU A 81 -11.20 9.98 -1.44
CA GLU A 81 -11.97 11.12 -0.89
C GLU A 81 -11.07 12.20 -0.29
N MET A 82 -9.76 11.95 -0.17
CA MET A 82 -8.80 12.87 0.44
C MET A 82 -8.20 13.80 -0.63
N LYS A 83 -8.36 15.11 -0.47
CA LYS A 83 -7.96 16.13 -1.46
C LYS A 83 -6.47 16.11 -1.81
N HIS A 84 -5.60 15.64 -0.94
CA HIS A 84 -4.16 15.58 -1.15
C HIS A 84 -3.71 14.30 -1.87
N ILE A 85 -4.54 13.26 -1.96
CA ILE A 85 -4.33 12.11 -2.82
C ILE A 85 -4.80 12.47 -4.23
N LYS A 86 -3.90 12.51 -5.20
CA LYS A 86 -4.20 12.98 -6.57
C LYS A 86 -4.26 11.87 -7.59
N GLU A 87 -3.46 10.85 -7.39
CA GLU A 87 -3.41 9.70 -8.28
C GLU A 87 -3.31 8.43 -7.46
N ILE A 88 -3.92 7.37 -7.97
CA ILE A 88 -3.91 6.06 -7.34
C ILE A 88 -3.50 5.02 -8.39
N PHE A 89 -2.45 4.27 -8.09
CA PHE A 89 -2.00 3.11 -8.85
C PHE A 89 -2.20 1.87 -8.01
N GLN A 90 -2.96 0.90 -8.52
CA GLN A 90 -3.26 -0.37 -7.85
C GLN A 90 -2.66 -1.49 -8.69
N ILE A 91 -1.69 -2.22 -8.14
CA ILE A 91 -0.82 -3.15 -8.87
C ILE A 91 -0.99 -4.57 -8.32
N GLY A 92 -1.23 -5.55 -9.20
CA GLY A 92 -1.32 -6.96 -8.85
C GLY A 92 -2.74 -7.48 -8.68
N LEU A 93 -3.74 -6.71 -9.14
CA LEU A 93 -5.16 -7.03 -9.00
C LEU A 93 -5.50 -8.35 -9.70
N ARG A 94 -6.10 -9.31 -8.93
CA ARG A 94 -6.38 -10.65 -9.45
C ARG A 94 -7.49 -11.42 -8.73
N SER A 95 -7.97 -10.92 -7.61
CA SER A 95 -9.02 -11.57 -6.82
C SER A 95 -10.39 -11.34 -7.44
N ALA A 96 -10.68 -12.07 -8.52
CA ALA A 96 -11.96 -12.01 -9.21
C ALA A 96 -13.13 -12.32 -8.24
N GLY A 97 -14.19 -11.49 -8.29
CA GLY A 97 -15.37 -11.63 -7.45
C GLY A 97 -15.22 -11.02 -6.04
N SER A 98 -14.06 -10.49 -5.67
CA SER A 98 -13.90 -9.76 -4.40
C SER A 98 -14.53 -8.37 -4.42
N ALA A 99 -14.57 -7.73 -5.58
CA ALA A 99 -15.24 -6.46 -5.81
C ALA A 99 -16.59 -6.65 -6.52
N ARG A 100 -17.53 -5.78 -6.19
CA ARG A 100 -18.79 -5.68 -6.93
C ARG A 100 -18.58 -4.84 -8.19
N PRO A 101 -19.40 -5.01 -9.23
CA PRO A 101 -19.29 -4.20 -10.45
C PRO A 101 -19.30 -2.70 -10.20
N GLU A 102 -20.17 -2.22 -9.29
CA GLU A 102 -20.27 -0.80 -8.93
C GLU A 102 -19.03 -0.27 -8.20
N GLU A 103 -18.34 -1.10 -7.42
CA GLU A 103 -17.10 -0.75 -6.75
C GLU A 103 -15.95 -0.60 -7.75
N ALA A 104 -15.85 -1.54 -8.70
CA ALA A 104 -14.88 -1.47 -9.79
C ALA A 104 -15.15 -0.25 -10.69
N GLN A 105 -16.42 0.00 -11.03
CA GLN A 105 -16.79 1.16 -11.85
C GLN A 105 -16.45 2.49 -11.13
N ALA A 106 -16.69 2.57 -9.82
CA ALA A 106 -16.34 3.76 -9.04
C ALA A 106 -14.83 4.03 -9.02
N ALA A 107 -13.99 2.98 -9.01
CA ALA A 107 -12.55 3.12 -9.13
C ALA A 107 -12.14 3.65 -10.51
N ILE A 108 -12.78 3.14 -11.58
CA ILE A 108 -12.56 3.59 -12.96
C ILE A 108 -13.00 5.04 -13.13
N ASP A 109 -14.18 5.41 -12.63
CA ASP A 109 -14.74 6.75 -12.73
C ASP A 109 -13.89 7.80 -11.97
N TYR A 110 -13.25 7.40 -10.89
CA TYR A 110 -12.26 8.21 -10.18
C TYR A 110 -10.98 8.43 -11.03
N GLY A 111 -10.68 7.55 -11.95
CA GLY A 111 -9.45 7.56 -12.74
C GLY A 111 -8.29 6.80 -12.07
N ALA A 112 -8.60 5.82 -11.23
CA ALA A 112 -7.57 4.94 -10.66
C ALA A 112 -6.91 4.08 -11.75
N ASN A 113 -5.60 3.92 -11.67
CA ASN A 113 -4.83 3.07 -12.57
C ASN A 113 -4.87 1.63 -12.05
N LEU A 114 -5.80 0.85 -12.59
CA LEU A 114 -6.03 -0.55 -12.21
C LEU A 114 -5.14 -1.47 -13.05
N ILE A 115 -4.09 -2.02 -12.45
CA ILE A 115 -3.10 -2.85 -13.12
C ILE A 115 -3.28 -4.29 -12.61
N THR A 116 -3.78 -5.15 -13.47
CA THR A 116 -3.98 -6.56 -13.14
C THR A 116 -2.65 -7.30 -13.04
N ASP A 117 -2.66 -8.45 -12.36
CA ASP A 117 -1.50 -9.35 -12.34
C ASP A 117 -1.15 -9.83 -13.76
N ILE A 118 -2.16 -10.11 -14.59
CA ILE A 118 -1.94 -10.50 -16.00
C ILE A 118 -1.15 -9.42 -16.73
N GLU A 119 -1.60 -8.18 -16.68
CA GLU A 119 -0.91 -7.05 -17.30
C GLU A 119 0.51 -6.87 -16.74
N LEU A 120 0.68 -6.98 -15.41
CA LEU A 120 2.00 -6.91 -14.78
C LEU A 120 2.96 -7.97 -15.33
N GLN A 121 2.49 -9.21 -15.53
CA GLN A 121 3.33 -10.28 -16.04
C GLN A 121 3.66 -10.09 -17.53
N GLU A 122 2.76 -9.50 -18.31
CA GLU A 122 2.96 -9.24 -19.75
C GLU A 122 3.97 -8.11 -20.01
N ILE A 123 3.80 -6.95 -19.33
CA ILE A 123 4.61 -5.76 -19.64
C ILE A 123 5.77 -5.54 -18.65
N GLY A 124 5.70 -6.14 -17.49
CA GLY A 124 6.71 -6.04 -16.43
C GLY A 124 6.68 -4.74 -15.61
N MET A 125 7.24 -4.78 -14.42
CA MET A 125 7.21 -3.68 -13.44
C MET A 125 7.90 -2.40 -13.94
N LYS A 126 8.87 -2.49 -14.84
CA LYS A 126 9.53 -1.30 -15.39
C LYS A 126 8.58 -0.46 -16.25
N ALA A 127 7.80 -1.10 -17.12
CA ALA A 127 6.81 -0.42 -17.94
C ALA A 127 5.69 0.20 -17.07
N ILE A 128 5.30 -0.47 -15.98
CA ILE A 128 4.35 0.10 -15.01
C ILE A 128 4.94 1.34 -14.34
N LEU A 129 6.20 1.30 -13.92
CA LEU A 129 6.87 2.46 -13.33
C LEU A 129 6.92 3.65 -14.28
N GLU A 130 7.07 3.44 -15.58
CA GLU A 130 7.07 4.52 -16.58
C GLU A 130 5.74 5.26 -16.66
N ARG A 131 4.63 4.61 -16.28
CA ARG A 131 3.30 5.24 -16.21
C ARG A 131 3.13 6.10 -14.95
N ILE A 132 3.88 5.83 -13.89
CA ILE A 132 3.80 6.60 -12.64
C ILE A 132 4.57 7.91 -12.87
N PRO A 133 3.96 9.10 -12.65
CA PRO A 133 4.61 10.39 -12.91
C PRO A 133 5.89 10.59 -12.09
N ASP A 134 6.87 11.29 -12.65
CA ASP A 134 8.12 11.68 -12.00
C ASP A 134 7.94 12.90 -11.08
N GLY A 135 8.83 13.06 -10.12
CA GLY A 135 8.92 14.26 -9.27
C GLY A 135 7.83 14.37 -8.22
N GLN A 136 7.02 13.32 -8.03
CA GLN A 136 5.91 13.33 -7.08
C GLN A 136 6.33 12.93 -5.66
N ASN A 137 5.44 13.20 -4.71
CA ASN A 137 5.45 12.53 -3.42
C ASN A 137 4.66 11.22 -3.56
N TYR A 138 5.26 10.11 -3.15
CA TYR A 138 4.64 8.80 -3.19
C TYR A 138 4.37 8.28 -1.79
N TYR A 139 3.31 7.52 -1.64
CA TYR A 139 3.11 6.63 -0.52
C TYR A 139 2.88 5.22 -1.04
N LEU A 140 3.60 4.24 -0.48
CA LEU A 140 3.50 2.83 -0.89
C LEU A 140 2.77 2.04 0.19
N THR A 141 1.59 1.52 -0.13
CA THR A 141 0.85 0.59 0.73
C THR A 141 0.91 -0.81 0.13
N ILE A 142 1.29 -1.79 0.94
CA ILE A 142 1.48 -3.18 0.51
C ILE A 142 0.57 -4.07 1.32
N ASP A 143 -0.46 -4.61 0.68
CA ASP A 143 -1.14 -5.79 1.18
C ASP A 143 -0.23 -7.00 0.93
N ALA A 144 -0.02 -7.83 1.96
CA ALA A 144 0.81 -9.01 1.82
C ALA A 144 0.24 -10.02 0.82
N ASP A 145 -1.08 -10.01 0.59
CA ASP A 145 -1.72 -10.88 -0.40
C ASP A 145 -1.59 -10.38 -1.85
N GLY A 146 -1.18 -9.12 -2.06
CA GLY A 146 -0.79 -8.61 -3.37
C GLY A 146 0.52 -9.20 -3.88
N VAL A 147 1.35 -9.68 -2.95
CA VAL A 147 2.63 -10.35 -3.24
C VAL A 147 2.39 -11.83 -3.55
N ASP A 148 3.27 -12.42 -4.35
CA ASP A 148 3.23 -13.84 -4.70
C ASP A 148 3.28 -14.71 -3.43
N PRO A 149 2.30 -15.60 -3.20
CA PRO A 149 2.24 -16.46 -2.02
C PRO A 149 3.41 -17.45 -1.90
N THR A 150 4.21 -17.63 -2.94
CA THR A 150 5.45 -18.41 -2.85
C THR A 150 6.51 -17.75 -1.98
N ILE A 151 6.42 -16.44 -1.77
CA ILE A 151 7.35 -15.64 -0.95
C ILE A 151 6.67 -14.94 0.23
N MET A 152 5.34 -14.76 0.20
CA MET A 152 4.54 -14.22 1.31
C MET A 152 3.27 -15.04 1.54
N PRO A 153 3.38 -16.31 1.99
CA PRO A 153 2.22 -17.19 2.17
C PRO A 153 1.34 -16.85 3.39
N ALA A 154 1.87 -16.10 4.36
CA ALA A 154 1.20 -15.88 5.64
C ALA A 154 0.19 -14.73 5.56
N VAL A 155 -0.89 -14.94 4.82
CA VAL A 155 -2.01 -14.01 4.66
C VAL A 155 -3.33 -14.68 5.01
N ALA A 156 -4.40 -13.88 5.20
CA ALA A 156 -5.72 -14.42 5.52
C ALA A 156 -6.32 -15.17 4.32
N GLY A 157 -6.22 -14.59 3.12
CA GLY A 157 -6.74 -15.12 1.86
C GLY A 157 -5.68 -15.12 0.77
N PRO A 158 -4.83 -16.16 0.67
CA PRO A 158 -3.81 -16.19 -0.37
C PRO A 158 -4.45 -16.27 -1.76
N ALA A 159 -4.00 -15.41 -2.66
CA ALA A 159 -4.39 -15.38 -4.06
C ALA A 159 -3.21 -15.85 -4.94
N PRO A 160 -3.36 -16.89 -5.76
CA PRO A 160 -2.29 -17.35 -6.68
C PRO A 160 -1.86 -16.26 -7.66
N GLY A 161 -0.60 -16.22 -8.04
CA GLY A 161 0.02 -15.15 -8.83
C GLY A 161 0.47 -13.99 -7.92
N GLY A 162 0.66 -12.82 -8.48
CA GLY A 162 1.02 -11.62 -7.74
C GLY A 162 2.44 -11.13 -7.96
N VAL A 163 2.78 -10.06 -7.25
CA VAL A 163 4.04 -9.36 -7.43
C VAL A 163 5.19 -10.16 -6.81
N ASN A 164 6.15 -10.58 -7.62
CA ASN A 164 7.31 -11.32 -7.12
C ASN A 164 8.36 -10.40 -6.45
N TYR A 165 9.34 -11.00 -5.77
CA TYR A 165 10.36 -10.27 -5.03
C TYR A 165 11.16 -9.26 -5.89
N SER A 166 11.54 -9.66 -7.11
CA SER A 166 12.32 -8.81 -8.01
C SER A 166 11.50 -7.64 -8.53
N GLN A 167 10.20 -7.85 -8.81
CA GLN A 167 9.25 -6.81 -9.19
C GLN A 167 9.03 -5.82 -8.04
N MET A 168 8.80 -6.30 -6.79
CA MET A 168 8.68 -5.45 -5.61
C MET A 168 9.94 -4.60 -5.39
N ARG A 169 11.12 -5.21 -5.49
CA ARG A 169 12.38 -4.47 -5.39
C ARG A 169 12.48 -3.39 -6.47
N THR A 170 12.09 -3.70 -7.70
CA THR A 170 12.10 -2.76 -8.82
C THR A 170 11.14 -1.60 -8.55
N LEU A 171 9.94 -1.87 -8.05
CA LEU A 171 8.95 -0.86 -7.69
C LEU A 171 9.49 0.08 -6.60
N ILE A 172 9.94 -0.47 -5.47
CA ILE A 172 10.45 0.30 -4.33
C ILE A 172 11.61 1.21 -4.76
N GLN A 173 12.60 0.64 -5.47
CA GLN A 173 13.76 1.40 -5.93
C GLN A 173 13.39 2.42 -7.02
N GLY A 174 12.43 2.09 -7.86
CA GLY A 174 11.92 2.96 -8.90
C GLY A 174 11.24 4.19 -8.32
N LEU A 175 10.32 4.03 -7.38
CA LEU A 175 9.63 5.14 -6.73
C LEU A 175 10.60 6.10 -6.04
N VAL A 176 11.60 5.57 -5.30
CA VAL A 176 12.62 6.41 -4.65
C VAL A 176 13.45 7.21 -5.66
N LYS A 177 13.71 6.65 -6.86
CA LYS A 177 14.47 7.35 -7.93
C LYS A 177 13.64 8.39 -8.66
N LYS A 178 12.32 8.15 -8.76
CA LYS A 178 11.37 9.02 -9.47
C LYS A 178 10.98 10.26 -8.67
N GLY A 179 10.99 10.19 -7.33
CA GLY A 179 10.59 11.31 -6.47
C GLY A 179 10.77 10.98 -5.01
N LYS A 180 9.90 11.50 -4.15
CA LYS A 180 10.01 11.34 -2.71
C LYS A 180 8.99 10.34 -2.17
N VAL A 181 9.45 9.20 -1.66
CA VAL A 181 8.60 8.28 -0.90
C VAL A 181 8.42 8.82 0.52
N LEU A 182 7.21 9.23 0.86
CA LEU A 182 6.86 9.81 2.16
C LEU A 182 6.77 8.77 3.28
N GLY A 183 6.43 7.53 2.92
CA GLY A 183 6.29 6.42 3.85
C GLY A 183 5.84 5.16 3.15
N MET A 184 5.79 4.07 3.92
CA MET A 184 5.34 2.76 3.46
C MET A 184 4.63 2.03 4.60
N ASP A 185 3.66 1.22 4.24
CA ASP A 185 3.13 0.19 5.14
C ASP A 185 3.17 -1.20 4.50
N ILE A 186 3.14 -2.21 5.37
CA ILE A 186 2.94 -3.62 4.98
C ILE A 186 1.90 -4.19 5.95
N VAL A 187 0.77 -4.61 5.42
CA VAL A 187 -0.41 -5.05 6.16
C VAL A 187 -0.84 -6.46 5.81
N GLU A 188 -1.89 -6.97 6.45
CA GLU A 188 -2.52 -8.30 6.23
C GLU A 188 -1.60 -9.51 6.48
N ILE A 189 -0.42 -9.33 7.07
CA ILE A 189 0.40 -10.46 7.49
C ILE A 189 -0.29 -11.19 8.66
N THR A 190 -0.46 -12.50 8.51
CA THR A 190 -1.01 -13.41 9.52
C THR A 190 0.12 -14.27 10.11
N PRO A 191 0.82 -13.82 11.16
CA PRO A 191 2.06 -14.49 11.64
C PRO A 191 1.88 -15.97 12.01
N ALA A 192 0.68 -16.35 12.49
CA ALA A 192 0.36 -17.74 12.83
C ALA A 192 0.36 -18.68 11.61
N LYS A 193 0.31 -18.16 10.39
CA LYS A 193 0.39 -18.92 9.13
C LYS A 193 1.78 -18.89 8.50
N ASP A 194 2.75 -18.20 9.11
CA ASP A 194 4.08 -18.02 8.49
C ASP A 194 4.91 -19.29 8.58
N VAL A 195 5.35 -19.77 7.43
CA VAL A 195 6.15 -20.99 7.31
C VAL A 195 7.63 -20.58 7.35
N ASN A 196 8.33 -21.03 8.37
CA ASN A 196 9.75 -20.70 8.58
C ASN A 196 10.08 -19.20 8.59
N GLY A 197 9.11 -18.35 8.86
CA GLY A 197 9.27 -16.90 8.89
C GLY A 197 9.50 -16.25 7.53
N ILE A 198 9.22 -16.93 6.41
CA ILE A 198 9.52 -16.42 5.07
C ILE A 198 8.76 -15.12 4.76
N THR A 199 7.51 -15.00 5.21
CA THR A 199 6.71 -13.79 5.03
C THR A 199 7.30 -12.60 5.78
N ALA A 200 7.64 -12.80 7.06
CA ALA A 200 8.27 -11.78 7.90
C ALA A 200 9.64 -11.36 7.35
N ILE A 201 10.46 -12.34 6.89
CA ILE A 201 11.75 -12.07 6.26
C ILE A 201 11.57 -11.25 4.98
N THR A 202 10.62 -11.61 4.13
CA THR A 202 10.32 -10.89 2.88
C THR A 202 9.88 -9.45 3.16
N ALA A 203 8.96 -9.24 4.11
CA ALA A 203 8.56 -7.91 4.56
C ALA A 203 9.75 -7.08 5.05
N GLY A 204 10.59 -7.65 5.92
CA GLY A 204 11.82 -7.02 6.40
C GLY A 204 12.78 -6.65 5.26
N ARG A 205 12.87 -7.47 4.20
CA ARG A 205 13.69 -7.18 3.02
C ARG A 205 13.12 -6.03 2.19
N PHE A 206 11.81 -5.88 2.07
CA PHE A 206 11.19 -4.72 1.41
C PHE A 206 11.51 -3.43 2.16
N ILE A 207 11.40 -3.43 3.48
CA ILE A 207 11.77 -2.30 4.33
C ILE A 207 13.25 -1.93 4.15
N CYS A 208 14.15 -2.90 4.22
CA CYS A 208 15.58 -2.68 3.99
C CYS A 208 15.88 -2.11 2.60
N ASN A 209 15.15 -2.56 1.55
CA ASN A 209 15.27 -2.02 0.20
C ASN A 209 14.86 -0.55 0.15
N LEU A 210 13.74 -0.19 0.80
CA LEU A 210 13.29 1.21 0.87
C LEU A 210 14.33 2.08 1.58
N ILE A 211 14.70 1.72 2.82
CA ILE A 211 15.66 2.49 3.63
C ILE A 211 17.00 2.63 2.90
N GLY A 212 17.57 1.53 2.42
CA GLY A 212 18.87 1.56 1.76
C GLY A 212 18.86 2.35 0.45
N THR A 213 17.74 2.36 -0.28
CA THR A 213 17.62 3.15 -1.50
C THR A 213 17.42 4.63 -1.18
N ALA A 214 16.60 4.97 -0.19
CA ALA A 214 16.36 6.33 0.27
C ALA A 214 17.66 6.97 0.83
N VAL A 215 18.46 6.22 1.60
CA VAL A 215 19.78 6.68 2.06
C VAL A 215 20.70 7.00 0.88
N ARG A 216 20.79 6.11 -0.10
CA ARG A 216 21.60 6.35 -1.31
C ARG A 216 21.10 7.51 -2.16
N ALA A 217 19.78 7.73 -2.19
CA ALA A 217 19.17 8.87 -2.87
C ALA A 217 19.30 10.20 -2.09
N GLY A 218 19.87 10.17 -0.89
CA GLY A 218 20.15 11.37 -0.10
C GLY A 218 18.96 11.92 0.68
N TYR A 219 17.91 11.13 0.92
CA TYR A 219 16.70 11.57 1.65
C TYR A 219 17.00 12.12 3.06
N PHE A 220 18.04 11.62 3.71
CA PHE A 220 18.39 11.92 5.10
C PHE A 220 19.69 12.73 5.23
N LYS A 221 20.18 13.31 4.11
CA LYS A 221 21.30 14.26 4.17
C LYS A 221 20.79 15.57 4.76
N LYS A 222 21.45 16.03 5.83
CA LYS A 222 21.29 17.39 6.37
C LYS A 222 22.02 18.39 5.53
#